data_327027ba3218c34e6b04ee4a231f96ca
#
_entry.id   327027ba3218c34e6b04ee4a231f96ca
#
_cell.length_a   1.000
_cell.length_b   1.000
_cell.length_c   1.000
_cell.angle_alpha   90.00
_cell.angle_beta   90.00
_cell.angle_gamma   90.00
#
_symmetry.space_group_name_H-M   'P 1'
#
loop_
_entity.id
_entity.type
_entity.pdbx_description
1 polymer ?
#
loop_
_entity_poly.entity_id
_entity_poly.type
_entity_poly.pdbx_seq_one_letter_code
_entity_poly.pdbx_strand_id
1 'polypeptide(L)'
;EFYDWFSGRDVFPRIQDIKTEAVEDLNARILKILKKTPMEDSDRERLLKAIDTAAGKVVGKMIFGLRDSLEQDLFMECVAGLEKVYED
;
A
#
# COMPACT_ATOMS: atom_id res chain seq x y z
N GLU A 1 14.49 -8.75 22.00
CA GLU A 1 14.58 -7.41 22.47
C GLU A 1 14.23 -6.36 21.48
N PHE A 2 15.06 -5.35 21.38
CA PHE A 2 14.75 -4.28 20.46
C PHE A 2 14.72 -4.70 19.00
N TYR A 3 15.26 -5.83 18.68
CA TYR A 3 15.18 -6.36 17.32
C TYR A 3 13.75 -6.72 16.95
N ASP A 4 12.94 -6.95 17.92
CA ASP A 4 11.60 -7.43 17.69
C ASP A 4 10.72 -6.42 16.99
N TRP A 5 11.12 -5.15 16.99
CA TRP A 5 10.28 -4.17 16.35
C TRP A 5 10.23 -4.37 14.82
N PHE A 6 11.29 -4.91 14.21
CA PHE A 6 11.29 -5.20 12.79
C PHE A 6 10.47 -6.42 12.43
N SER A 7 10.55 -7.43 13.26
CA SER A 7 9.73 -8.61 13.09
C SER A 7 8.46 -8.49 13.92
N GLY A 8 8.25 -7.31 14.48
CA GLY A 8 7.23 -7.07 15.47
C GLY A 8 5.84 -7.31 14.97
N ARG A 9 5.05 -7.90 15.79
CA ARG A 9 3.69 -8.23 15.47
C ARG A 9 2.82 -7.01 15.25
N ASP A 10 3.21 -5.89 15.88
CA ASP A 10 2.44 -4.66 15.78
C ASP A 10 2.77 -3.88 14.51
N VAL A 11 4.02 -3.97 14.06
CA VAL A 11 4.48 -3.18 12.93
C VAL A 11 4.02 -3.78 11.60
N PHE A 12 4.24 -5.08 11.42
CA PHE A 12 3.88 -5.71 10.16
C PHE A 12 2.39 -5.65 9.83
N PRO A 13 1.49 -5.95 10.78
CA PRO A 13 0.06 -5.82 10.47
C PRO A 13 -0.32 -4.39 10.12
N ARG A 14 0.27 -3.41 10.79
CA ARG A 14 -0.03 -2.00 10.50
C ARG A 14 0.45 -1.62 9.11
N ILE A 15 1.64 -2.06 8.74
CA ILE A 15 2.18 -1.82 7.40
C ILE A 15 1.31 -2.47 6.34
N GLN A 16 0.89 -3.71 6.58
CA GLN A 16 0.03 -4.42 5.63
C GLN A 16 -1.31 -3.73 5.47
N ASP A 17 -1.88 -3.22 6.54
CA ASP A 17 -3.14 -2.50 6.47
C ASP A 17 -3.01 -1.22 5.64
N ILE A 18 -1.93 -0.47 5.87
CA ILE A 18 -1.68 0.75 5.10
C ILE A 18 -1.49 0.41 3.64
N LYS A 19 -0.70 -0.63 3.36
CA LYS A 19 -0.45 -1.06 1.99
C LYS A 19 -1.75 -1.44 1.29
N THR A 20 -2.58 -2.22 1.98
CA THR A 20 -3.85 -2.66 1.42
C THR A 20 -4.75 -1.47 1.11
N GLU A 21 -4.87 -0.54 2.03
CA GLU A 21 -5.72 0.62 1.83
C GLU A 21 -5.21 1.52 0.70
N ALA A 22 -3.90 1.68 0.61
CA ALA A 22 -3.31 2.47 -0.47
C ALA A 22 -3.58 1.82 -1.82
N VAL A 23 -3.42 0.51 -1.91
CA VAL A 23 -3.65 -0.22 -3.16
C VAL A 23 -5.13 -0.17 -3.52
N GLU A 24 -6.01 -0.33 -2.55
CA GLU A 24 -7.45 -0.27 -2.81
C GLU A 24 -7.88 1.12 -3.28
N ASP A 25 -7.32 2.17 -2.68
CA ASP A 25 -7.61 3.53 -3.09
C ASP A 25 -7.17 3.75 -4.55
N LEU A 26 -5.97 3.31 -4.87
CA LEU A 26 -5.45 3.42 -6.23
C LEU A 26 -6.32 2.64 -7.21
N ASN A 27 -6.67 1.41 -6.87
CA ASN A 27 -7.50 0.58 -7.73
C ASN A 27 -8.87 1.19 -7.95
N ALA A 28 -9.46 1.80 -6.94
CA ALA A 28 -10.76 2.46 -7.07
C ALA A 28 -10.69 3.63 -8.05
N ARG A 29 -9.62 4.40 -7.98
CA ARG A 29 -9.44 5.55 -8.89
C ARG A 29 -9.24 5.08 -10.32
N ILE A 30 -8.45 4.03 -10.51
CA ILE A 30 -8.19 3.47 -11.83
C ILE A 30 -9.47 2.85 -12.39
N LEU A 31 -10.24 2.18 -11.56
CA LEU A 31 -11.49 1.59 -12.02
C LEU A 31 -12.46 2.64 -12.56
N LYS A 32 -12.51 3.81 -11.93
CA LYS A 32 -13.32 4.91 -12.43
C LYS A 32 -12.90 5.34 -13.82
N ILE A 33 -11.59 5.38 -14.07
CA ILE A 33 -11.06 5.71 -15.37
C ILE A 33 -11.42 4.64 -16.40
N LEU A 34 -11.25 3.38 -16.02
CA LEU A 34 -11.51 2.27 -16.93
C LEU A 34 -12.98 2.14 -17.28
N LYS A 35 -13.88 2.51 -16.38
CA LYS A 35 -15.30 2.49 -16.67
C LYS A 35 -15.67 3.45 -17.79
N LYS A 36 -14.90 4.51 -17.96
CA LYS A 36 -15.13 5.50 -19.02
C LYS A 36 -14.44 5.12 -20.32
N THR A 37 -13.59 4.11 -20.30
CA THR A 37 -12.81 3.69 -21.44
C THR A 37 -13.44 2.43 -22.05
N PRO A 38 -13.79 2.47 -23.34
CA PRO A 38 -14.35 1.27 -24.00
C PRO A 38 -13.31 0.17 -24.07
N MET A 39 -13.63 -0.98 -23.50
CA MET A 39 -12.77 -2.15 -23.61
C MET A 39 -13.57 -3.38 -23.24
N GLU A 40 -13.07 -4.54 -23.65
CA GLU A 40 -13.72 -5.78 -23.32
C GLU A 40 -13.50 -6.13 -21.85
N ASP A 41 -14.42 -6.89 -21.28
CA ASP A 41 -14.36 -7.25 -19.88
C ASP A 41 -13.10 -8.06 -19.55
N SER A 42 -12.70 -8.97 -20.42
CA SER A 42 -11.51 -9.77 -20.19
C SER A 42 -10.24 -8.90 -20.16
N ASP A 43 -10.18 -7.90 -21.03
CA ASP A 43 -9.04 -6.98 -21.06
C ASP A 43 -9.04 -6.12 -19.81
N ARG A 44 -10.21 -5.69 -19.37
CA ARG A 44 -10.33 -4.89 -18.15
C ARG A 44 -9.85 -5.68 -16.94
N GLU A 45 -10.24 -6.94 -16.84
CA GLU A 45 -9.81 -7.78 -15.74
C GLU A 45 -8.31 -7.98 -15.72
N ARG A 46 -7.72 -8.23 -16.88
CA ARG A 46 -6.27 -8.38 -16.98
C ARG A 46 -5.55 -7.11 -16.55
N LEU A 47 -6.04 -5.99 -17.02
CA LEU A 47 -5.43 -4.70 -16.69
C LEU A 47 -5.53 -4.40 -15.20
N LEU A 48 -6.69 -4.63 -14.61
CA LEU A 48 -6.88 -4.42 -13.19
C LEU A 48 -5.96 -5.29 -12.36
N LYS A 49 -5.78 -6.53 -12.78
CA LYS A 49 -4.89 -7.47 -12.08
C LYS A 49 -3.44 -7.00 -12.18
N ALA A 50 -3.03 -6.58 -13.36
CA ALA A 50 -1.67 -6.08 -13.56
C ALA A 50 -1.41 -4.82 -12.74
N ILE A 51 -2.38 -3.92 -12.70
CA ILE A 51 -2.29 -2.69 -11.93
C ILE A 51 -2.22 -2.99 -10.44
N ASP A 52 -3.05 -3.91 -9.97
CA ASP A 52 -3.04 -4.31 -8.57
C ASP A 52 -1.67 -4.85 -8.16
N THR A 53 -1.09 -5.71 -8.98
CA THR A 53 0.23 -6.27 -8.73
C THR A 53 1.30 -5.17 -8.71
N ALA A 54 1.26 -4.28 -9.70
CA ALA A 54 2.23 -3.19 -9.79
C ALA A 54 2.08 -2.23 -8.62
N ALA A 55 0.85 -1.88 -8.25
CA ALA A 55 0.60 -0.99 -7.13
C ALA A 55 1.12 -1.59 -5.83
N GLY A 56 0.89 -2.88 -5.62
CA GLY A 56 1.40 -3.55 -4.43
C GLY A 56 2.91 -3.50 -4.35
N LYS A 57 3.59 -3.69 -5.46
CA LYS A 57 5.05 -3.64 -5.50
C LYS A 57 5.56 -2.23 -5.20
N VAL A 58 4.95 -1.22 -5.78
CA VAL A 58 5.38 0.17 -5.59
C VAL A 58 5.15 0.60 -4.15
N VAL A 59 3.96 0.36 -3.63
CA VAL A 59 3.63 0.75 -2.26
C VAL A 59 4.53 0.00 -1.27
N GLY A 60 4.72 -1.30 -1.47
CA GLY A 60 5.59 -2.09 -0.62
C GLY A 60 7.02 -1.57 -0.63
N LYS A 61 7.53 -1.26 -1.83
CA LYS A 61 8.89 -0.74 -1.96
C LYS A 61 9.05 0.59 -1.21
N MET A 62 8.05 1.46 -1.29
CA MET A 62 8.10 2.74 -0.60
C MET A 62 8.10 2.55 0.91
N ILE A 63 7.21 1.72 1.41
CA ILE A 63 7.10 1.51 2.86
C ILE A 63 8.35 0.86 3.43
N PHE A 64 8.82 -0.21 2.77
CA PHE A 64 10.00 -0.90 3.27
C PHE A 64 11.28 -0.10 3.04
N GLY A 65 11.29 0.74 2.00
CA GLY A 65 12.38 1.68 1.80
C GLY A 65 12.47 2.70 2.92
N LEU A 66 11.32 3.22 3.36
CA LEU A 66 11.30 4.13 4.50
C LEU A 66 11.78 3.44 5.76
N ARG A 67 11.37 2.20 5.97
CA ARG A 67 11.81 1.44 7.14
C ARG A 67 13.33 1.30 7.15
N ASP A 68 13.92 1.04 6.00
CA ASP A 68 15.37 0.84 5.90
C ASP A 68 16.16 2.15 6.00
N SER A 69 15.53 3.25 5.63
CA SER A 69 16.21 4.55 5.56
C SER A 69 16.04 5.40 6.81
N LEU A 70 15.00 5.15 7.60
CA LEU A 70 14.69 5.97 8.77
C LEU A 70 15.00 5.23 10.06
N GLU A 71 15.26 6.01 11.09
CA GLU A 71 15.37 5.45 12.44
C GLU A 71 14.01 4.96 12.89
N GLN A 72 14.04 4.06 13.85
CA GLN A 72 12.83 3.42 14.34
C GLN A 72 11.75 4.43 14.72
N ASP A 73 12.12 5.45 15.48
CA ASP A 73 11.15 6.43 15.96
C ASP A 73 10.52 7.19 14.80
N LEU A 74 11.35 7.61 13.85
CA LEU A 74 10.85 8.33 12.69
C LEU A 74 9.97 7.46 11.82
N PHE A 75 10.36 6.21 11.64
CA PHE A 75 9.54 5.29 10.85
C PHE A 75 8.17 5.08 11.51
N MET A 76 8.15 4.90 12.82
CA MET A 76 6.88 4.71 13.53
C MET A 76 5.99 5.96 13.46
N GLU A 77 6.59 7.14 13.46
CA GLU A 77 5.82 8.36 13.24
C GLU A 77 5.22 8.41 11.84
N CYS A 78 5.99 7.97 10.86
CA CYS A 78 5.48 7.89 9.48
C CYS A 78 4.32 6.91 9.37
N VAL A 79 4.45 5.76 10.00
CA VAL A 79 3.37 4.75 10.00
C VAL A 79 2.11 5.33 10.62
N ALA A 80 2.25 6.01 11.75
CA ALA A 80 1.10 6.62 12.42
C ALA A 80 0.46 7.69 11.54
N GLY A 81 1.28 8.48 10.85
CA GLY A 81 0.76 9.49 9.93
C GLY A 81 0.01 8.89 8.77
N LEU A 82 0.54 7.82 8.20
CA LEU A 82 -0.12 7.14 7.09
C LEU A 82 -1.44 6.51 7.52
N GLU A 83 -1.48 5.97 8.72
CA GLU A 83 -2.73 5.42 9.25
C GLU A 83 -3.80 6.49 9.34
N LYS A 84 -3.41 7.70 9.74
CA LYS A 84 -4.34 8.81 9.82
C LYS A 84 -4.88 9.24 8.46
N VAL A 85 -4.06 9.14 7.43
CA VAL A 85 -4.48 9.50 6.08
C VAL A 85 -5.67 8.66 5.63
N TYR A 86 -5.67 7.38 6.00
CA TYR A 86 -6.74 6.46 5.60
C TYR A 86 -7.76 6.22 6.70
N GLU A 87 -7.68 6.96 7.79
CA GLU A 87 -8.64 6.89 8.87
C GLU A 87 -9.84 7.78 8.53
N ASP A 88 -11.02 7.25 8.79
CA ASP A 88 -12.23 8.01 8.51
C ASP A 88 -12.64 8.92 9.67
#